data_0da164a0a2ec61b726decf58bab8f4aa
#
_entry.id   0da164a0a2ec61b726decf58bab8f4aa
#
_cell.length_a   1.000
_cell.length_b   1.000
_cell.length_c   1.000
_cell.angle_alpha   90.00
_cell.angle_beta   90.00
_cell.angle_gamma   90.00
#
_symmetry.space_group_name_H-M   'P 1'
#
loop_
_entity.id
_entity.type
_entity.pdbx_description
1 polymer ?
#
loop_
_entity_poly.entity_id
_entity_poly.type
_entity_poly.pdbx_seq_one_letter_code
_entity_poly.pdbx_strand_id
1 'polypeptide(L)'
;MKKMITALSIILAITIIAVAIPLVCYMVVKQSTKERIYSNVKEIPANRVGLVLGTSPTVKSGKSNYYFIHRINACVRLYKAKKISKILVSGDNHTKEYDEPTCMKEALMAQGIPEKDIILDYAGFRTLDSIIRAKEVFGQSKFTIISQQFHNERAVYLALANDIDAIAFNAT
;
A
#
# COMPACT_ATOMS: atom_id res chain seq x y z
N MET A 1 -26.71 -4.98 -45.07
CA MET A 1 -27.36 -4.51 -43.85
C MET A 1 -27.28 -5.51 -42.68
N LYS A 2 -27.80 -6.74 -42.76
CA LYS A 2 -27.79 -7.71 -41.65
C LYS A 2 -26.37 -7.97 -41.06
N LYS A 3 -25.35 -8.26 -41.89
CA LYS A 3 -23.95 -8.46 -41.44
C LYS A 3 -23.35 -7.27 -40.71
N MET A 4 -23.69 -6.06 -41.13
CA MET A 4 -23.21 -4.82 -40.47
C MET A 4 -23.86 -4.62 -39.09
N ILE A 5 -25.18 -4.90 -38.97
CA ILE A 5 -25.90 -4.83 -37.71
C ILE A 5 -25.31 -5.87 -36.71
N THR A 6 -25.08 -7.10 -37.18
CA THR A 6 -24.44 -8.15 -36.34
C THR A 6 -23.05 -7.74 -35.87
N ALA A 7 -22.23 -7.17 -36.78
CA ALA A 7 -20.90 -6.68 -36.39
C ALA A 7 -20.98 -5.56 -35.34
N LEU A 8 -21.89 -4.61 -35.49
CA LEU A 8 -22.12 -3.53 -34.53
C LEU A 8 -22.55 -4.08 -33.15
N SER A 9 -23.45 -5.05 -33.13
CA SER A 9 -23.94 -5.68 -31.90
C SER A 9 -22.81 -6.42 -31.17
N ILE A 10 -21.92 -7.11 -31.88
CA ILE A 10 -20.76 -7.79 -31.31
C ILE A 10 -19.79 -6.77 -30.72
N ILE A 11 -19.48 -5.70 -31.44
CA ILE A 11 -18.59 -4.63 -30.93
C ILE A 11 -19.17 -4.00 -29.67
N LEU A 12 -20.47 -3.70 -29.68
CA LEU A 12 -21.15 -3.14 -28.50
C LEU A 12 -21.07 -4.08 -27.31
N ALA A 13 -21.32 -5.38 -27.49
CA ALA A 13 -21.22 -6.38 -26.43
C ALA A 13 -19.79 -6.48 -25.85
N ILE A 14 -18.78 -6.51 -26.73
CA ILE A 14 -17.37 -6.52 -26.28
C ILE A 14 -17.03 -5.25 -25.48
N THR A 15 -17.49 -4.08 -25.92
CA THR A 15 -17.27 -2.81 -25.22
C THR A 15 -17.92 -2.82 -23.84
N ILE A 16 -19.17 -3.30 -23.73
CA ILE A 16 -19.86 -3.42 -22.45
C ILE A 16 -19.08 -4.33 -21.50
N ILE A 17 -18.64 -5.50 -21.96
CA ILE A 17 -17.86 -6.45 -21.15
C ILE A 17 -16.52 -5.83 -20.72
N ALA A 18 -15.82 -5.16 -21.62
CA ALA A 18 -14.53 -4.52 -21.34
C ALA A 18 -14.64 -3.40 -20.28
N VAL A 19 -15.78 -2.76 -20.15
CA VAL A 19 -16.05 -1.75 -19.11
C VAL A 19 -16.57 -2.41 -17.83
N ALA A 20 -17.45 -3.39 -17.94
CA ALA A 20 -18.11 -4.02 -16.80
C ALA A 20 -17.11 -4.80 -15.93
N ILE A 21 -16.18 -5.56 -16.53
CA ILE A 21 -15.22 -6.37 -15.78
C ILE A 21 -14.34 -5.52 -14.84
N PRO A 22 -13.64 -4.47 -15.28
CA PRO A 22 -12.85 -3.61 -14.39
C PRO A 22 -13.68 -2.96 -13.29
N LEU A 23 -14.91 -2.55 -13.60
CA LEU A 23 -15.81 -1.94 -12.62
C LEU A 23 -16.22 -2.93 -11.54
N VAL A 24 -16.57 -4.17 -11.90
CA VAL A 24 -16.89 -5.22 -10.95
C VAL A 24 -15.67 -5.56 -10.09
N CYS A 25 -14.48 -5.73 -10.68
CA CYS A 25 -13.25 -5.95 -9.94
C CYS A 25 -12.96 -4.82 -8.93
N TYR A 26 -13.13 -3.57 -9.34
CA TYR A 26 -12.97 -2.42 -8.45
C TYR A 26 -13.96 -2.47 -7.27
N MET A 27 -15.23 -2.75 -7.55
CA MET A 27 -16.26 -2.87 -6.50
C MET A 27 -15.96 -4.01 -5.52
N VAL A 28 -15.51 -5.17 -6.02
CA VAL A 28 -15.12 -6.33 -5.19
C VAL A 28 -13.97 -5.94 -4.25
N VAL A 29 -12.89 -5.35 -4.78
CA VAL A 29 -11.75 -4.90 -3.96
C VAL A 29 -12.21 -3.92 -2.90
N LYS A 30 -12.95 -2.87 -3.28
CA LYS A 30 -13.41 -1.83 -2.37
C LYS A 30 -14.34 -2.39 -1.27
N GLN A 31 -15.28 -3.26 -1.64
CA GLN A 31 -16.25 -3.83 -0.69
C GLN A 31 -15.58 -4.79 0.30
N SER A 32 -14.64 -5.63 -0.16
CA SER A 32 -13.94 -6.61 0.69
C SER A 32 -12.96 -5.97 1.67
N THR A 33 -12.55 -4.72 1.44
CA THR A 33 -11.51 -4.06 2.23
C THR A 33 -12.01 -2.91 3.10
N LYS A 34 -13.23 -2.41 2.88
CA LYS A 34 -13.75 -1.18 3.52
C LYS A 34 -13.70 -1.18 5.04
N GLU A 35 -13.93 -2.34 5.69
CA GLU A 35 -13.96 -2.48 7.15
C GLU A 35 -12.57 -2.68 7.76
N ARG A 36 -11.54 -2.75 6.91
CA ARG A 36 -10.14 -2.94 7.29
C ARG A 36 -9.28 -1.70 7.06
N ILE A 37 -9.87 -0.60 6.58
CA ILE A 37 -9.16 0.65 6.26
C ILE A 37 -9.62 1.76 7.19
N TYR A 38 -8.66 2.39 7.86
CA TYR A 38 -8.86 3.39 8.88
C TYR A 38 -8.22 4.72 8.49
N SER A 39 -8.83 5.82 8.91
CA SER A 39 -8.28 7.18 8.75
C SER A 39 -8.09 7.88 10.11
N ASN A 40 -8.67 7.32 11.18
CA ASN A 40 -8.57 7.86 12.52
C ASN A 40 -7.68 6.97 13.40
N VAL A 41 -6.65 7.56 13.99
CA VAL A 41 -5.69 6.86 14.87
C VAL A 41 -6.37 6.27 16.11
N LYS A 42 -7.45 6.86 16.60
CA LYS A 42 -8.17 6.36 17.79
C LYS A 42 -8.91 5.05 17.48
N GLU A 43 -9.42 4.91 16.27
CA GLU A 43 -10.29 3.79 15.86
C GLU A 43 -9.50 2.57 15.39
N ILE A 44 -8.30 2.78 14.80
CA ILE A 44 -7.52 1.67 14.29
C ILE A 44 -7.05 0.74 15.42
N PRO A 45 -7.22 -0.59 15.28
CA PRO A 45 -6.65 -1.57 16.20
C PRO A 45 -5.12 -1.49 16.22
N ALA A 46 -4.51 -1.83 17.36
CA ALA A 46 -3.05 -1.91 17.46
C ALA A 46 -2.54 -3.21 16.84
N ASN A 47 -1.46 -3.11 16.08
CA ASN A 47 -0.66 -4.22 15.58
C ASN A 47 0.82 -4.00 15.95
N ARG A 48 1.57 -5.08 16.11
CA ARG A 48 2.99 -4.98 16.41
C ARG A 48 3.77 -4.25 15.30
N VAL A 49 3.48 -4.56 14.05
CA VAL A 49 4.23 -4.07 12.88
C VAL A 49 3.36 -3.16 12.01
N GLY A 50 3.92 -2.02 11.62
CA GLY A 50 3.44 -1.18 10.54
C GLY A 50 4.27 -1.43 9.28
N LEU A 51 3.64 -1.92 8.20
CA LEU A 51 4.25 -2.05 6.88
C LEU A 51 4.04 -0.74 6.10
N VAL A 52 5.11 0.03 5.94
CA VAL A 52 5.09 1.25 5.13
C VAL A 52 5.51 0.90 3.71
N LEU A 53 4.61 1.12 2.75
CA LEU A 53 4.92 0.88 1.34
C LEU A 53 5.78 2.02 0.79
N GLY A 54 6.85 1.65 0.09
CA GLY A 54 7.85 2.56 -0.46
C GLY A 54 7.30 3.56 -1.47
N THR A 55 7.94 4.70 -1.56
CA THR A 55 7.76 5.71 -2.60
C THR A 55 8.92 6.70 -2.56
N SER A 56 9.29 7.25 -3.71
CA SER A 56 10.37 8.23 -3.82
C SER A 56 10.08 9.51 -3.01
N PRO A 57 11.09 10.13 -2.38
CA PRO A 57 10.95 11.43 -1.70
C PRO A 57 10.64 12.59 -2.64
N THR A 58 10.98 12.46 -3.93
CA THR A 58 10.75 13.48 -4.96
C THR A 58 9.98 12.91 -6.14
N VAL A 59 9.23 13.75 -6.82
CA VAL A 59 8.62 13.43 -8.12
C VAL A 59 9.61 13.73 -9.27
N LYS A 60 9.33 13.26 -10.49
CA LYS A 60 10.20 13.45 -11.68
C LYS A 60 10.59 14.91 -11.96
N SER A 61 9.79 15.87 -11.52
CA SER A 61 10.10 17.30 -11.64
C SER A 61 11.05 17.84 -10.57
N GLY A 62 11.59 16.98 -9.68
CA GLY A 62 12.45 17.39 -8.55
C GLY A 62 11.72 17.98 -7.35
N LYS A 63 10.39 18.16 -7.42
CA LYS A 63 9.59 18.66 -6.30
C LYS A 63 9.37 17.55 -5.27
N SER A 64 9.10 17.95 -4.01
CA SER A 64 8.74 17.04 -2.93
C SER A 64 7.53 16.16 -3.28
N ASN A 65 7.62 14.88 -2.99
CA ASN A 65 6.52 13.94 -3.18
C ASN A 65 5.63 13.94 -1.92
N TYR A 66 4.43 14.47 -2.04
CA TYR A 66 3.48 14.51 -0.93
C TYR A 66 3.07 13.11 -0.44
N TYR A 67 3.08 12.09 -1.29
CA TYR A 67 2.81 10.71 -0.86
C TYR A 67 3.89 10.22 0.12
N PHE A 68 5.15 10.56 -0.12
CA PHE A 68 6.24 10.26 0.81
C PHE A 68 5.99 10.94 2.16
N ILE A 69 5.78 12.26 2.15
CA ILE A 69 5.57 13.04 3.38
C ILE A 69 4.39 12.50 4.19
N HIS A 70 3.26 12.23 3.54
CA HIS A 70 2.07 11.71 4.20
C HIS A 70 2.28 10.31 4.79
N ARG A 71 3.01 9.41 4.11
CA ARG A 71 3.33 8.07 4.65
C ARG A 71 4.21 8.16 5.88
N ILE A 72 5.26 8.98 5.86
CA ILE A 72 6.13 9.22 7.01
C ILE A 72 5.31 9.78 8.18
N ASN A 73 4.53 10.82 7.97
CA ASN A 73 3.71 11.44 9.02
C ASN A 73 2.68 10.45 9.61
N ALA A 74 2.00 9.68 8.77
CA ALA A 74 1.04 8.66 9.20
C ALA A 74 1.72 7.58 10.06
N CYS A 75 2.89 7.10 9.64
CA CYS A 75 3.68 6.12 10.36
C CYS A 75 4.09 6.65 11.76
N VAL A 76 4.62 7.86 11.83
CA VAL A 76 5.02 8.52 13.08
C VAL A 76 3.82 8.71 14.02
N ARG A 77 2.65 9.12 13.49
CA ARG A 77 1.41 9.24 14.27
C ARG A 77 1.00 7.91 14.91
N LEU A 78 1.03 6.83 14.13
CA LEU A 78 0.68 5.49 14.64
C LEU A 78 1.70 4.99 15.67
N TYR A 79 2.98 5.21 15.45
CA TYR A 79 4.04 4.81 16.38
C TYR A 79 3.92 5.58 17.71
N LYS A 80 3.79 6.91 17.69
CA LYS A 80 3.61 7.74 18.88
C LYS A 80 2.32 7.40 19.66
N ALA A 81 1.27 7.00 18.94
CA ALA A 81 0.02 6.54 19.54
C ALA A 81 0.08 5.08 20.04
N LYS A 82 1.23 4.40 19.95
CA LYS A 82 1.43 2.99 20.33
C LYS A 82 0.51 2.02 19.57
N LYS A 83 0.06 2.40 18.39
CA LYS A 83 -0.71 1.54 17.48
C LYS A 83 0.18 0.56 16.71
N ILE A 84 1.46 0.93 16.54
CA ILE A 84 2.53 0.07 16.03
C ILE A 84 3.77 0.26 16.94
N SER A 85 4.64 -0.76 17.01
CA SER A 85 5.89 -0.71 17.79
C SER A 85 7.14 -1.04 16.97
N LYS A 86 6.96 -1.60 15.77
CA LYS A 86 8.00 -1.84 14.78
C LYS A 86 7.51 -1.37 13.42
N ILE A 87 8.43 -0.95 12.58
CA ILE A 87 8.15 -0.41 11.25
C ILE A 87 8.95 -1.23 10.26
N LEU A 88 8.26 -1.87 9.32
CA LEU A 88 8.84 -2.50 8.15
C LEU A 88 8.64 -1.57 6.96
N VAL A 89 9.73 -1.01 6.45
CA VAL A 89 9.72 -0.18 5.24
C VAL A 89 10.05 -1.08 4.05
N SER A 90 9.12 -1.27 3.14
CA SER A 90 9.31 -2.12 1.96
C SER A 90 9.16 -1.30 0.69
N GLY A 91 10.21 -1.25 -0.10
CA GLY A 91 10.29 -0.43 -1.29
C GLY A 91 11.32 -0.90 -2.29
N ASP A 92 11.50 -0.12 -3.34
CA ASP A 92 12.40 -0.39 -4.46
C ASP A 92 13.81 0.14 -4.19
N ASN A 93 14.81 -0.65 -4.59
CA ASN A 93 16.24 -0.31 -4.54
C ASN A 93 16.94 -0.85 -5.81
N HIS A 94 16.35 -0.63 -6.99
CA HIS A 94 16.93 -1.13 -8.24
C HIS A 94 18.20 -0.41 -8.68
N THR A 95 18.40 0.85 -8.29
CA THR A 95 19.58 1.64 -8.60
C THR A 95 20.12 2.33 -7.36
N LYS A 96 21.42 2.68 -7.38
CA LYS A 96 22.07 3.39 -6.26
C LYS A 96 21.46 4.75 -5.97
N GLU A 97 20.87 5.38 -6.99
CA GLU A 97 20.21 6.69 -6.87
C GLU A 97 18.73 6.58 -6.47
N TYR A 98 18.18 5.35 -6.43
CA TYR A 98 16.78 5.09 -6.13
C TYR A 98 16.64 4.05 -5.01
N ASP A 99 16.78 4.51 -3.77
CA ASP A 99 16.70 3.69 -2.55
C ASP A 99 15.57 4.23 -1.66
N GLU A 100 14.35 3.78 -1.92
CA GLU A 100 13.17 4.20 -1.17
C GLU A 100 13.25 3.81 0.31
N PRO A 101 13.62 2.56 0.68
CA PRO A 101 13.68 2.16 2.08
C PRO A 101 14.64 3.01 2.90
N THR A 102 15.84 3.29 2.42
CA THR A 102 16.82 4.11 3.14
C THR A 102 16.34 5.55 3.31
N CYS A 103 15.82 6.17 2.24
CA CYS A 103 15.27 7.53 2.33
C CYS A 103 14.12 7.62 3.36
N MET A 104 13.24 6.61 3.39
CA MET A 104 12.14 6.58 4.35
C MET A 104 12.61 6.33 5.78
N LYS A 105 13.62 5.47 5.99
CA LYS A 105 14.25 5.27 7.30
C LYS A 105 14.82 6.57 7.85
N GLU A 106 15.60 7.29 7.04
CA GLU A 106 16.19 8.57 7.43
C GLU A 106 15.11 9.60 7.82
N ALA A 107 14.04 9.69 7.04
CA ALA A 107 12.91 10.58 7.34
C ALA A 107 12.16 10.19 8.62
N LEU A 108 12.00 8.90 8.91
CA LEU A 108 11.40 8.40 10.16
C LEU A 108 12.30 8.72 11.36
N MET A 109 13.61 8.49 11.24
CA MET A 109 14.58 8.80 12.28
C MET A 109 14.63 10.30 12.58
N ALA A 110 14.57 11.15 11.55
CA ALA A 110 14.50 12.60 11.69
C ALA A 110 13.26 13.08 12.46
N GLN A 111 12.18 12.28 12.49
CA GLN A 111 10.97 12.52 13.29
C GLN A 111 10.96 11.82 14.66
N GLY A 112 12.12 11.26 15.08
CA GLY A 112 12.33 10.70 16.41
C GLY A 112 11.94 9.23 16.55
N ILE A 113 11.81 8.48 15.46
CA ILE A 113 11.65 7.02 15.52
C ILE A 113 13.03 6.39 15.76
N PRO A 114 13.20 5.53 16.78
CA PRO A 114 14.47 4.86 17.04
C PRO A 114 14.84 3.92 15.87
N GLU A 115 16.11 3.95 15.46
CA GLU A 115 16.62 3.09 14.38
C GLU A 115 16.34 1.59 14.60
N LYS A 116 16.49 1.12 15.84
CA LYS A 116 16.22 -0.27 16.26
C LYS A 116 14.79 -0.76 16.03
N ASP A 117 13.86 0.16 15.78
CA ASP A 117 12.45 -0.14 15.55
C ASP A 117 12.08 -0.08 14.05
N ILE A 118 13.06 0.22 13.18
CA ILE A 118 12.90 0.30 11.73
C ILE A 118 13.63 -0.87 11.08
N ILE A 119 12.93 -1.63 10.25
CA ILE A 119 13.45 -2.75 9.48
C ILE A 119 13.25 -2.41 8.00
N LEU A 120 14.26 -2.69 7.17
CA LEU A 120 14.23 -2.37 5.75
C LEU A 120 14.07 -3.63 4.90
N ASP A 121 13.18 -3.56 3.94
CA ASP A 121 13.00 -4.52 2.86
C ASP A 121 13.27 -3.82 1.53
N TYR A 122 14.37 -4.20 0.90
CA TYR A 122 14.86 -3.62 -0.35
C TYR A 122 14.31 -4.32 -1.61
N ALA A 123 13.41 -5.28 -1.46
CA ALA A 123 12.87 -6.05 -2.57
C ALA A 123 11.35 -5.96 -2.70
N GLY A 124 10.78 -4.87 -2.21
CA GLY A 124 9.36 -4.54 -2.35
C GLY A 124 9.04 -3.85 -3.68
N PHE A 125 9.38 -4.47 -4.81
CA PHE A 125 9.23 -3.88 -6.15
C PHE A 125 7.78 -3.68 -6.57
N ARG A 126 6.87 -4.51 -6.10
CA ARG A 126 5.42 -4.42 -6.32
C ARG A 126 4.69 -4.57 -4.98
N THR A 127 3.47 -4.07 -4.93
CA THR A 127 2.62 -4.21 -3.73
C THR A 127 2.52 -5.67 -3.25
N LEU A 128 2.37 -6.63 -4.17
CA LEU A 128 2.30 -8.05 -3.83
C LEU A 128 3.61 -8.54 -3.20
N ASP A 129 4.75 -8.12 -3.74
CA ASP A 129 6.07 -8.52 -3.21
C ASP A 129 6.21 -8.04 -1.75
N SER A 130 5.89 -6.77 -1.47
CA SER A 130 5.92 -6.22 -0.10
C SER A 130 5.05 -7.01 0.88
N ILE A 131 3.84 -7.39 0.45
CA ILE A 131 2.88 -8.14 1.27
C ILE A 131 3.38 -9.56 1.54
N ILE A 132 3.80 -10.29 0.50
CA ILE A 132 4.28 -11.67 0.64
C ILE A 132 5.57 -11.72 1.44
N ARG A 133 6.51 -10.80 1.19
CA ARG A 133 7.78 -10.74 1.91
C ARG A 133 7.61 -10.38 3.37
N ALA A 134 6.64 -9.54 3.72
CA ALA A 134 6.29 -9.29 5.12
C ALA A 134 5.98 -10.60 5.87
N LYS A 135 5.28 -11.54 5.24
CA LYS A 135 4.97 -12.86 5.81
C LYS A 135 6.15 -13.83 5.70
N GLU A 136 6.64 -14.08 4.49
CA GLU A 136 7.57 -15.18 4.22
C GLU A 136 9.02 -14.88 4.65
N VAL A 137 9.44 -13.61 4.57
CA VAL A 137 10.81 -13.21 4.91
C VAL A 137 10.89 -12.65 6.32
N PHE A 138 9.91 -11.83 6.72
CA PHE A 138 9.92 -11.14 8.01
C PHE A 138 9.00 -11.78 9.06
N GLY A 139 8.33 -12.88 8.74
CA GLY A 139 7.50 -13.66 9.67
C GLY A 139 6.26 -12.92 10.19
N GLN A 140 5.75 -11.95 9.43
CA GLN A 140 4.62 -11.12 9.87
C GLN A 140 3.33 -11.56 9.16
N SER A 141 2.49 -12.32 9.82
CA SER A 141 1.15 -12.71 9.31
C SER A 141 0.04 -11.73 9.69
N LYS A 142 0.35 -10.73 10.55
CA LYS A 142 -0.58 -9.70 11.02
C LYS A 142 0.12 -8.36 11.14
N PHE A 143 -0.36 -7.33 10.41
CA PHE A 143 0.25 -6.01 10.40
C PHE A 143 -0.69 -4.91 9.92
N THR A 144 -0.26 -3.65 10.12
CA THR A 144 -0.94 -2.46 9.61
C THR A 144 -0.21 -1.91 8.40
N ILE A 145 -0.87 -1.87 7.25
CA ILE A 145 -0.35 -1.25 6.02
C ILE A 145 -0.51 0.26 6.12
N ILE A 146 0.50 1.02 5.71
CA ILE A 146 0.50 2.49 5.76
C ILE A 146 0.79 3.03 4.36
N SER A 147 -0.24 3.55 3.71
CA SER A 147 -0.17 4.13 2.37
C SER A 147 -1.40 5.01 2.08
N GLN A 148 -1.56 5.50 0.86
CA GLN A 148 -2.77 6.20 0.42
C GLN A 148 -3.95 5.24 0.24
N GLN A 149 -5.18 5.74 0.37
CA GLN A 149 -6.39 4.93 0.34
C GLN A 149 -6.46 3.97 -0.85
N PHE A 150 -6.27 4.47 -2.09
CA PHE A 150 -6.34 3.65 -3.30
C PHE A 150 -5.29 2.52 -3.31
N HIS A 151 -4.14 2.76 -2.68
CA HIS A 151 -3.07 1.78 -2.54
C HIS A 151 -3.37 0.79 -1.40
N ASN A 152 -3.93 1.27 -0.30
CA ASN A 152 -4.36 0.47 0.84
C ASN A 152 -5.44 -0.54 0.45
N GLU A 153 -6.45 -0.11 -0.33
CA GLU A 153 -7.50 -1.00 -0.84
C GLU A 153 -6.89 -2.20 -1.59
N ARG A 154 -5.98 -1.95 -2.52
CA ARG A 154 -5.28 -3.01 -3.25
C ARG A 154 -4.40 -3.86 -2.35
N ALA A 155 -3.64 -3.25 -1.44
CA ALA A 155 -2.71 -3.96 -0.58
C ALA A 155 -3.42 -4.86 0.44
N VAL A 156 -4.51 -4.40 1.06
CA VAL A 156 -5.34 -5.20 1.96
C VAL A 156 -6.01 -6.36 1.21
N TYR A 157 -6.53 -6.11 0.00
CA TYR A 157 -7.09 -7.17 -0.82
C TYR A 157 -6.07 -8.27 -1.13
N LEU A 158 -4.86 -7.89 -1.54
CA LEU A 158 -3.76 -8.83 -1.79
C LEU A 158 -3.35 -9.59 -0.51
N ALA A 159 -3.33 -8.93 0.64
CA ALA A 159 -3.03 -9.56 1.91
C ALA A 159 -4.07 -10.64 2.26
N LEU A 160 -5.36 -10.31 2.18
CA LEU A 160 -6.46 -11.26 2.44
C LEU A 160 -6.43 -12.45 1.49
N ALA A 161 -6.15 -12.23 0.21
CA ALA A 161 -6.03 -13.29 -0.80
C ALA A 161 -4.82 -14.23 -0.57
N ASN A 162 -3.91 -13.89 0.36
CA ASN A 162 -2.74 -14.68 0.74
C ASN A 162 -2.73 -15.07 2.22
N ASP A 163 -3.90 -15.13 2.85
CA ASP A 163 -4.08 -15.53 4.26
C ASP A 163 -3.25 -14.68 5.24
N ILE A 164 -3.23 -13.37 5.02
CA ILE A 164 -2.56 -12.39 5.88
C ILE A 164 -3.60 -11.48 6.52
N ASP A 165 -3.62 -11.42 7.86
CA ASP A 165 -4.52 -10.55 8.62
C ASP A 165 -4.00 -9.10 8.64
N ALA A 166 -4.25 -8.39 7.53
CA ALA A 166 -3.85 -7.00 7.41
C ALA A 166 -5.03 -6.04 7.55
N ILE A 167 -4.76 -4.92 8.22
CA ILE A 167 -5.56 -3.69 8.20
C ILE A 167 -4.73 -2.57 7.60
N ALA A 168 -5.33 -1.45 7.26
CA ALA A 168 -4.58 -0.33 6.71
C ALA A 168 -4.95 1.01 7.35
N PHE A 169 -4.00 1.93 7.32
CA PHE A 169 -4.16 3.32 7.73
C PHE A 169 -3.90 4.28 6.57
N ASN A 170 -4.84 5.19 6.33
CA ASN A 170 -4.74 6.16 5.24
C ASN A 170 -3.74 7.26 5.59
N ALA A 171 -2.73 7.39 4.75
CA ALA A 171 -1.73 8.46 4.78
C ALA A 171 -2.27 9.69 4.00
N THR A 172 -2.77 10.65 4.76
CA THR A 172 -3.33 11.93 4.27
C THR A 172 -2.68 13.10 4.98
#